data_3de76eb9e92d3efc6c6b9ef470487c67
#
_entry.id   3de76eb9e92d3efc6c6b9ef470487c67
#
_cell.length_a   1.000
_cell.length_b   1.000
_cell.length_c   1.000
_cell.angle_alpha   90.00
_cell.angle_beta   90.00
_cell.angle_gamma   90.00
#
_symmetry.space_group_name_H-M   'P 1'
#
loop_
_entity.id
_entity.type
_entity.pdbx_description
1 polymer ?
#
loop_
_entity_poly.entity_id
_entity_poly.type
_entity_poly.pdbx_seq_one_letter_code
_entity_poly.pdbx_strand_id
1 'polypeptide(L)'
;MNNLITDVKSLEIETLKNLKNSKANNTLRAYQSDFKDFSAFCAKNGFSSMPSQPKIIALYITNLSKSSKFSTLKRRIASISVIHKLKGHYLDTKHPIIMENLHGIKRTLGSRQKSKKPILINDLKLIIKVIDKKKLRDKALILIGFAGGFRRSELVNILNEDVEFVPEGVKILIRRSKTDQSGEGIIRAIPYFENQEFCPVIALKNYLNSIFYDKNENRIFKISDKSVALIIKRYAKKAGLESSRYAGHSLRSGFATT
;
A
#
# COMPACT_ATOMS: atom_id res chain seq x y z
N MET A 1 22.09 -37.61 -29.69
CA MET A 1 21.36 -38.10 -28.52
C MET A 1 21.49 -37.06 -27.43
N ASN A 2 20.39 -36.41 -27.10
CA ASN A 2 20.40 -35.19 -26.32
C ASN A 2 20.57 -35.48 -24.84
N ASN A 3 21.60 -34.88 -24.27
CA ASN A 3 21.83 -34.82 -22.84
C ASN A 3 20.75 -33.95 -22.19
N LEU A 4 19.62 -34.55 -21.84
CA LEU A 4 18.62 -33.97 -20.97
C LEU A 4 19.00 -34.24 -19.49
N ILE A 5 20.21 -33.92 -19.10
CA ILE A 5 20.51 -33.75 -17.67
C ILE A 5 20.18 -32.31 -17.34
N THR A 6 18.91 -32.05 -17.18
CA THR A 6 18.44 -30.81 -16.56
C THR A 6 18.92 -30.82 -15.12
N ASP A 7 19.72 -29.83 -14.72
CA ASP A 7 20.15 -29.69 -13.34
C ASP A 7 18.92 -29.42 -12.45
N VAL A 8 18.38 -30.48 -11.88
CA VAL A 8 17.19 -30.44 -11.03
C VAL A 8 17.37 -29.48 -9.85
N LYS A 9 18.59 -29.38 -9.29
CA LYS A 9 18.86 -28.44 -8.20
C LYS A 9 18.74 -26.98 -8.66
N SER A 10 19.22 -26.67 -9.85
CA SER A 10 19.05 -25.34 -10.44
C SER A 10 17.56 -25.01 -10.65
N LEU A 11 16.78 -25.95 -11.18
CA LEU A 11 15.34 -25.78 -11.36
C LEU A 11 14.59 -25.63 -10.03
N GLU A 12 14.98 -26.36 -8.99
CA GLU A 12 14.40 -26.19 -7.66
C GLU A 12 14.65 -24.79 -7.10
N ILE A 13 15.88 -24.29 -7.23
CA ILE A 13 16.25 -22.93 -6.80
C ILE A 13 15.43 -21.88 -7.58
N GLU A 14 15.32 -22.04 -8.90
CA GLU A 14 14.55 -21.13 -9.73
C GLU A 14 13.06 -21.19 -9.42
N THR A 15 12.52 -22.38 -9.20
CA THR A 15 11.12 -22.58 -8.77
C THR A 15 10.85 -21.88 -7.44
N LEU A 16 11.73 -22.02 -6.44
CA LEU A 16 11.61 -21.32 -5.17
C LEU A 16 11.66 -19.80 -5.35
N LYS A 17 12.52 -19.31 -6.25
CA LYS A 17 12.59 -17.88 -6.60
C LYS A 17 11.30 -17.40 -7.24
N ASN A 18 10.74 -18.16 -8.18
CA ASN A 18 9.46 -17.85 -8.83
C ASN A 18 8.29 -17.85 -7.84
N LEU A 19 8.21 -18.84 -6.95
CA LEU A 19 7.23 -18.88 -5.87
C LEU A 19 7.34 -17.66 -4.94
N LYS A 20 8.54 -17.24 -4.60
CA LYS A 20 8.80 -16.04 -3.80
C LYS A 20 8.40 -14.77 -4.53
N ASN A 21 8.67 -14.70 -5.84
CA ASN A 21 8.30 -13.54 -6.68
C ASN A 21 6.81 -13.50 -7.04
N SER A 22 6.07 -14.59 -6.85
CA SER A 22 4.62 -14.64 -7.11
C SER A 22 3.78 -13.70 -6.24
N LYS A 23 4.38 -13.13 -5.19
CA LYS A 23 3.70 -12.24 -4.25
C LYS A 23 4.54 -11.00 -3.99
N ALA A 24 3.88 -9.85 -3.88
CA ALA A 24 4.55 -8.61 -3.50
C ALA A 24 5.24 -8.73 -2.12
N ASN A 25 6.43 -8.17 -1.96
CA ASN A 25 7.23 -8.23 -0.73
C ASN A 25 6.43 -7.80 0.52
N ASN A 26 5.59 -6.78 0.42
CA ASN A 26 4.74 -6.33 1.52
C ASN A 26 3.69 -7.38 1.91
N THR A 27 3.20 -8.17 0.94
CA THR A 27 2.28 -9.29 1.19
C THR A 27 2.98 -10.41 1.93
N LEU A 28 4.20 -10.77 1.51
CA LEU A 28 5.00 -11.79 2.18
C LEU A 28 5.34 -11.39 3.63
N ARG A 29 5.76 -10.14 3.84
CA ARG A 29 6.01 -9.60 5.19
C ARG A 29 4.76 -9.64 6.06
N ALA A 30 3.60 -9.31 5.50
CA ALA A 30 2.33 -9.39 6.23
C ALA A 30 2.00 -10.84 6.62
N TYR A 31 2.16 -11.79 5.70
CA TYR A 31 1.93 -13.21 5.99
C TYR A 31 2.86 -13.75 7.09
N GLN A 32 4.14 -13.43 7.01
CA GLN A 32 5.12 -13.81 8.03
C GLN A 32 4.78 -13.23 9.40
N SER A 33 4.45 -11.94 9.45
CA SER A 33 4.05 -11.27 10.70
C SER A 33 2.78 -11.86 11.29
N ASP A 34 1.79 -12.15 10.44
CA ASP A 34 0.52 -12.73 10.85
C ASP A 34 0.70 -14.16 11.38
N PHE A 35 1.53 -14.95 10.71
CA PHE A 35 1.82 -16.31 11.14
C PHE A 35 2.65 -16.35 12.44
N LYS A 36 3.62 -15.44 12.60
CA LYS A 36 4.39 -15.30 13.84
C LYS A 36 3.48 -15.02 15.04
N ASP A 37 2.51 -14.15 14.88
CA ASP A 37 1.52 -13.84 15.93
C ASP A 37 0.63 -15.05 16.26
N PHE A 38 0.19 -15.81 15.24
CA PHE A 38 -0.56 -17.04 15.41
C PHE A 38 0.28 -18.12 16.12
N SER A 39 1.54 -18.29 15.72
CA SER A 39 2.46 -19.25 16.36
C SER A 39 2.72 -18.92 17.83
N ALA A 40 2.85 -17.63 18.15
CA ALA A 40 2.99 -17.18 19.53
C ALA A 40 1.73 -17.50 20.38
N PHE A 41 0.54 -17.30 19.79
CA PHE A 41 -0.71 -17.71 20.44
C PHE A 41 -0.76 -19.23 20.68
N CYS A 42 -0.39 -20.02 19.69
CA CYS A 42 -0.36 -21.48 19.82
C CYS A 42 0.61 -21.93 20.91
N ALA A 43 1.83 -21.43 20.89
CA ALA A 43 2.87 -21.77 21.87
C ALA A 43 2.40 -21.43 23.30
N LYS A 44 1.79 -20.27 23.50
CA LYS A 44 1.27 -19.84 24.80
C LYS A 44 0.16 -20.76 25.34
N ASN A 45 -0.57 -21.43 24.47
CA ASN A 45 -1.72 -22.25 24.83
C ASN A 45 -1.48 -23.76 24.65
N GLY A 46 -0.23 -24.18 24.37
CA GLY A 46 0.13 -25.59 24.20
C GLY A 46 -0.41 -26.23 22.90
N PHE A 47 -0.67 -25.41 21.86
CA PHE A 47 -1.15 -25.91 20.57
C PHE A 47 -0.05 -25.97 19.52
N SER A 48 -0.18 -26.91 18.57
CA SER A 48 0.63 -26.89 17.35
C SER A 48 0.14 -25.79 16.41
N SER A 49 1.08 -24.97 15.91
CA SER A 49 0.79 -23.97 14.89
C SER A 49 0.88 -24.52 13.46
N MET A 50 1.53 -25.69 13.27
CA MET A 50 1.79 -26.29 11.95
C MET A 50 1.97 -27.82 12.09
N PRO A 51 1.13 -28.65 11.48
CA PRO A 51 -0.20 -28.29 10.95
C PRO A 51 -1.16 -27.87 12.07
N SER A 52 -2.08 -26.98 11.76
CA SER A 52 -3.08 -26.53 12.71
C SER A 52 -4.50 -27.01 12.35
N GLN A 53 -5.29 -27.28 13.38
CA GLN A 53 -6.68 -27.70 13.23
C GLN A 53 -7.62 -26.50 13.11
N PRO A 54 -8.77 -26.61 12.40
CA PRO A 54 -9.77 -25.54 12.31
C PRO A 54 -10.25 -24.99 13.64
N LYS A 55 -10.37 -25.84 14.68
CA LYS A 55 -10.72 -25.43 16.05
C LYS A 55 -9.74 -24.44 16.65
N ILE A 56 -8.43 -24.63 16.43
CA ILE A 56 -7.35 -23.76 16.95
C ILE A 56 -7.44 -22.39 16.24
N ILE A 57 -7.71 -22.38 14.94
CA ILE A 57 -7.94 -21.15 14.19
C ILE A 57 -9.16 -20.39 14.77
N ALA A 58 -10.26 -21.09 15.05
CA ALA A 58 -11.44 -20.48 15.64
C ALA A 58 -11.15 -19.86 17.01
N LEU A 59 -10.41 -20.53 17.89
CA LEU A 59 -9.97 -19.99 19.17
C LEU A 59 -9.08 -18.75 19.01
N TYR A 60 -8.12 -18.79 18.07
CA TYR A 60 -7.24 -17.66 17.78
C TYR A 60 -8.02 -16.43 17.31
N ILE A 61 -8.95 -16.57 16.34
CA ILE A 61 -9.73 -15.44 15.86
C ILE A 61 -10.69 -14.90 16.92
N THR A 62 -11.21 -15.76 17.80
CA THR A 62 -12.03 -15.32 18.97
C THR A 62 -11.18 -14.48 19.93
N ASN A 63 -9.98 -14.92 20.25
CA ASN A 63 -9.06 -14.14 21.08
C ASN A 63 -8.71 -12.80 20.41
N LEU A 64 -8.37 -12.82 19.12
CA LEU A 64 -7.98 -11.64 18.35
C LEU A 64 -9.12 -10.64 18.15
N SER A 65 -10.40 -11.11 18.14
CA SER A 65 -11.57 -10.25 17.97
C SER A 65 -11.77 -9.23 19.10
N LYS A 66 -11.20 -9.49 20.27
CA LYS A 66 -11.24 -8.58 21.42
C LYS A 66 -10.53 -7.26 21.19
N SER A 67 -9.52 -7.23 20.27
CA SER A 67 -8.68 -6.06 20.03
C SER A 67 -8.55 -5.66 18.55
N SER A 68 -9.08 -6.47 17.64
CA SER A 68 -8.87 -6.30 16.20
C SER A 68 -10.15 -6.16 15.42
N LYS A 69 -10.06 -5.42 14.28
CA LYS A 69 -11.20 -5.26 13.37
C LYS A 69 -11.48 -6.55 12.60
N PHE A 70 -12.74 -6.75 12.22
CA PHE A 70 -13.19 -7.90 11.44
C PHE A 70 -12.36 -8.15 10.18
N SER A 71 -11.98 -7.10 9.44
CA SER A 71 -11.11 -7.21 8.26
C SER A 71 -9.72 -7.77 8.57
N THR A 72 -9.19 -7.49 9.77
CA THR A 72 -7.93 -8.04 10.25
C THR A 72 -8.05 -9.56 10.49
N LEU A 73 -9.15 -10.02 11.08
CA LEU A 73 -9.40 -11.45 11.32
C LEU A 73 -9.40 -12.22 9.99
N LYS A 74 -10.14 -11.73 8.99
CA LYS A 74 -10.18 -12.35 7.65
C LYS A 74 -8.78 -12.42 7.01
N ARG A 75 -8.01 -11.34 7.11
CA ARG A 75 -6.66 -11.30 6.57
C ARG A 75 -5.74 -12.32 7.28
N ARG A 76 -5.84 -12.42 8.61
CA ARG A 76 -5.04 -13.37 9.41
C ARG A 76 -5.33 -14.83 9.02
N ILE A 77 -6.58 -15.20 8.85
CA ILE A 77 -6.95 -16.54 8.39
C ILE A 77 -6.34 -16.82 7.00
N ALA A 78 -6.47 -15.86 6.07
CA ALA A 78 -5.89 -16.01 4.74
C ALA A 78 -4.37 -16.16 4.78
N SER A 79 -3.68 -15.40 5.63
CA SER A 79 -2.22 -15.50 5.82
C SER A 79 -1.80 -16.87 6.35
N ILE A 80 -2.50 -17.37 7.38
CA ILE A 80 -2.23 -18.68 7.98
C ILE A 80 -2.46 -19.79 6.96
N SER A 81 -3.55 -19.73 6.20
CA SER A 81 -3.86 -20.70 5.15
C SER A 81 -2.79 -20.75 4.06
N VAL A 82 -2.32 -19.59 3.60
CA VAL A 82 -1.26 -19.52 2.57
C VAL A 82 0.03 -20.13 3.09
N ILE A 83 0.41 -19.87 4.35
CA ILE A 83 1.63 -20.45 4.92
C ILE A 83 1.51 -21.95 5.09
N HIS A 84 0.37 -22.48 5.54
CA HIS A 84 0.11 -23.92 5.57
C HIS A 84 0.31 -24.54 4.19
N LYS A 85 -0.33 -23.96 3.16
CA LYS A 85 -0.21 -24.43 1.78
C LYS A 85 1.23 -24.44 1.28
N LEU A 86 2.01 -23.38 1.57
CA LEU A 86 3.43 -23.28 1.18
C LEU A 86 4.32 -24.32 1.90
N LYS A 87 3.87 -24.84 3.04
CA LYS A 87 4.54 -25.88 3.82
C LYS A 87 3.99 -27.28 3.54
N GLY A 88 3.13 -27.44 2.52
CA GLY A 88 2.57 -28.74 2.14
C GLY A 88 1.42 -29.21 3.03
N HIS A 89 0.87 -28.36 3.89
CA HIS A 89 -0.23 -28.72 4.76
C HIS A 89 -1.55 -28.14 4.28
N TYR A 90 -2.60 -28.95 4.31
CA TYR A 90 -3.95 -28.48 4.05
C TYR A 90 -4.57 -27.87 5.32
N LEU A 91 -5.19 -26.71 5.18
CA LEU A 91 -6.01 -26.08 6.22
C LEU A 91 -7.36 -25.69 5.63
N ASP A 92 -8.43 -26.33 6.10
CA ASP A 92 -9.78 -25.98 5.70
C ASP A 92 -10.25 -24.70 6.41
N THR A 93 -10.10 -23.57 5.71
CA THR A 93 -10.56 -22.26 6.19
C THR A 93 -12.06 -22.06 6.03
N LYS A 94 -12.74 -22.93 5.30
CA LYS A 94 -14.20 -22.92 5.13
C LYS A 94 -14.91 -23.85 6.13
N HIS A 95 -14.18 -24.54 7.00
CA HIS A 95 -14.74 -25.37 8.03
C HIS A 95 -15.81 -24.64 8.82
N PRO A 96 -16.97 -25.27 9.11
CA PRO A 96 -18.10 -24.60 9.80
C PRO A 96 -17.71 -23.88 11.07
N ILE A 97 -16.85 -24.45 11.91
CA ILE A 97 -16.41 -23.84 13.16
C ILE A 97 -15.72 -22.46 12.95
N ILE A 98 -14.96 -22.31 11.84
CA ILE A 98 -14.31 -21.04 11.53
C ILE A 98 -15.35 -20.06 10.97
N MET A 99 -16.19 -20.52 10.03
CA MET A 99 -17.13 -19.66 9.32
C MET A 99 -18.23 -19.15 10.24
N GLU A 100 -18.85 -20.04 11.04
CA GLU A 100 -19.89 -19.64 11.99
C GLU A 100 -19.36 -18.71 13.11
N ASN A 101 -18.13 -18.99 13.59
CA ASN A 101 -17.47 -18.09 14.54
C ASN A 101 -17.19 -16.71 13.91
N LEU A 102 -16.73 -16.64 12.67
CA LEU A 102 -16.59 -15.37 11.96
C LEU A 102 -17.91 -14.65 11.77
N HIS A 103 -18.99 -15.38 11.45
CA HIS A 103 -20.32 -14.80 11.31
C HIS A 103 -20.81 -14.22 12.64
N GLY A 104 -20.65 -14.95 13.76
CA GLY A 104 -20.95 -14.46 15.10
C GLY A 104 -20.18 -13.18 15.43
N ILE A 105 -18.85 -13.19 15.25
CA ILE A 105 -17.99 -12.03 15.47
C ILE A 105 -18.40 -10.84 14.59
N LYS A 106 -18.75 -11.08 13.31
CA LYS A 106 -19.22 -10.02 12.41
C LYS A 106 -20.51 -9.36 12.90
N ARG A 107 -21.46 -10.14 13.43
CA ARG A 107 -22.71 -9.61 13.99
C ARG A 107 -22.44 -8.74 15.21
N THR A 108 -21.50 -9.15 16.08
CA THR A 108 -21.17 -8.43 17.32
C THR A 108 -20.33 -7.17 17.06
N LEU A 109 -19.26 -7.28 16.28
CA LEU A 109 -18.33 -6.16 16.03
C LEU A 109 -18.76 -5.23 14.90
N GLY A 110 -19.68 -5.69 14.03
CA GLY A 110 -19.94 -5.05 12.75
C GLY A 110 -18.78 -5.21 11.76
N SER A 111 -19.03 -4.84 10.52
CA SER A 111 -18.00 -4.93 9.46
C SER A 111 -17.71 -3.58 8.80
N ARG A 112 -18.39 -2.51 9.22
CA ARG A 112 -18.27 -1.19 8.60
C ARG A 112 -16.89 -0.59 8.88
N GLN A 113 -16.11 -0.39 7.84
CA GLN A 113 -14.87 0.36 7.93
C GLN A 113 -15.16 1.85 7.77
N LYS A 114 -14.69 2.66 8.72
CA LYS A 114 -14.67 4.12 8.53
C LYS A 114 -13.59 4.44 7.52
N SER A 115 -13.99 4.77 6.28
CA SER A 115 -13.07 5.27 5.25
C SER A 115 -12.53 6.64 5.65
N LYS A 116 -11.33 6.96 5.17
CA LYS A 116 -10.80 8.32 5.31
C LYS A 116 -11.51 9.25 4.34
N LYS A 117 -11.64 10.55 4.73
CA LYS A 117 -12.25 11.58 3.90
C LYS A 117 -11.39 11.82 2.64
N PRO A 118 -11.98 11.93 1.44
CA PRO A 118 -11.27 12.43 0.27
C PRO A 118 -10.85 13.89 0.51
N ILE A 119 -9.72 14.31 -0.05
CA ILE A 119 -9.33 15.72 -0.12
C ILE A 119 -10.08 16.30 -1.31
N LEU A 120 -11.09 17.10 -1.08
CA LEU A 120 -11.80 17.84 -2.12
C LEU A 120 -10.99 19.09 -2.53
N ILE A 121 -11.36 19.72 -3.66
CA ILE A 121 -10.64 20.90 -4.19
C ILE A 121 -10.51 22.02 -3.15
N ASN A 122 -11.57 22.29 -2.39
CA ASN A 122 -11.53 23.33 -1.35
C ASN A 122 -10.57 22.96 -0.21
N ASP A 123 -10.58 21.70 0.25
CA ASP A 123 -9.63 21.20 1.26
C ASP A 123 -8.19 21.29 0.72
N LEU A 124 -7.98 20.93 -0.56
CA LEU A 124 -6.68 21.02 -1.23
C LEU A 124 -6.16 22.46 -1.27
N LYS A 125 -6.99 23.43 -1.68
CA LYS A 125 -6.63 24.83 -1.71
C LYS A 125 -6.21 25.36 -0.33
N LEU A 126 -6.94 25.01 0.72
CA LEU A 126 -6.59 25.35 2.11
C LEU A 126 -5.25 24.75 2.50
N ILE A 127 -5.03 23.48 2.19
CA ILE A 127 -3.77 22.77 2.48
C ILE A 127 -2.58 23.43 1.76
N ILE A 128 -2.72 23.77 0.48
CA ILE A 128 -1.62 24.34 -0.30
C ILE A 128 -1.27 25.75 0.20
N LYS A 129 -2.24 26.58 0.57
CA LYS A 129 -2.01 27.93 1.10
C LYS A 129 -1.20 27.97 2.39
N VAL A 130 -1.24 26.94 3.23
CA VAL A 130 -0.51 26.88 4.50
C VAL A 130 0.89 26.23 4.35
N ILE A 131 1.28 25.81 3.16
CA ILE A 131 2.62 25.28 2.89
C ILE A 131 3.58 26.44 2.70
N ASP A 132 4.66 26.45 3.51
CA ASP A 132 5.74 27.42 3.37
C ASP A 132 6.32 27.36 1.95
N LYS A 133 6.58 28.55 1.35
CA LYS A 133 7.15 28.69 0.00
C LYS A 133 8.46 27.92 -0.18
N LYS A 134 9.25 27.76 0.89
CA LYS A 134 10.50 26.97 0.90
C LYS A 134 10.28 25.45 0.89
N LYS A 135 9.09 24.96 1.17
CA LYS A 135 8.76 23.53 1.19
C LYS A 135 8.26 23.03 -0.18
N LEU A 136 9.05 23.28 -1.22
CA LEU A 136 8.72 22.97 -2.62
C LEU A 136 8.37 21.50 -2.81
N ARG A 137 9.12 20.56 -2.18
CA ARG A 137 8.85 19.12 -2.23
C ARG A 137 7.44 18.78 -1.75
N ASP A 138 7.04 19.30 -0.59
CA ASP A 138 5.77 18.94 0.02
C ASP A 138 4.60 19.48 -0.81
N LYS A 139 4.77 20.68 -1.39
CA LYS A 139 3.80 21.28 -2.33
C LYS A 139 3.65 20.44 -3.60
N ALA A 140 4.77 20.11 -4.25
CA ALA A 140 4.78 19.28 -5.46
C ALA A 140 4.18 17.89 -5.19
N LEU A 141 4.57 17.25 -4.06
CA LEU A 141 4.06 15.94 -3.66
C LEU A 141 2.53 15.92 -3.54
N ILE A 142 1.94 16.92 -2.89
CA ILE A 142 0.49 16.97 -2.67
C ILE A 142 -0.24 17.27 -3.97
N LEU A 143 0.23 18.22 -4.76
CA LEU A 143 -0.42 18.61 -6.02
C LEU A 143 -0.33 17.50 -7.07
N ILE A 144 0.86 16.91 -7.28
CA ILE A 144 1.05 15.77 -8.19
C ILE A 144 0.26 14.56 -7.71
N GLY A 145 0.31 14.24 -6.41
CA GLY A 145 -0.41 13.11 -5.83
C GLY A 145 -1.93 13.23 -6.00
N PHE A 146 -2.46 14.45 -5.95
CA PHE A 146 -3.87 14.72 -6.19
C PHE A 146 -4.19 14.67 -7.70
N ALA A 147 -3.52 15.47 -8.53
CA ALA A 147 -3.83 15.60 -9.95
C ALA A 147 -3.63 14.31 -10.76
N GLY A 148 -2.64 13.49 -10.40
CA GLY A 148 -2.39 12.20 -11.05
C GLY A 148 -3.15 11.03 -10.41
N GLY A 149 -3.84 11.24 -9.29
CA GLY A 149 -4.58 10.18 -8.61
C GLY A 149 -3.68 9.02 -8.14
N PHE A 150 -2.43 9.31 -7.76
CA PHE A 150 -1.44 8.29 -7.41
C PHE A 150 -1.75 7.56 -6.09
N ARG A 151 -1.42 6.26 -6.03
CA ARG A 151 -1.26 5.57 -4.74
C ARG A 151 0.03 6.09 -4.08
N ARG A 152 0.09 6.07 -2.74
CA ARG A 152 1.28 6.52 -1.99
C ARG A 152 2.58 5.86 -2.46
N SER A 153 2.53 4.54 -2.67
CA SER A 153 3.68 3.77 -3.15
C SER A 153 4.07 4.11 -4.58
N GLU A 154 3.12 4.43 -5.44
CA GLU A 154 3.38 4.90 -6.80
C GLU A 154 4.09 6.25 -6.75
N LEU A 155 3.53 7.20 -6.01
CA LEU A 155 4.03 8.57 -5.88
C LEU A 155 5.48 8.65 -5.39
N VAL A 156 5.86 7.89 -4.35
CA VAL A 156 7.22 7.92 -3.79
C VAL A 156 8.24 7.13 -4.61
N ASN A 157 7.78 6.30 -5.53
CA ASN A 157 8.64 5.50 -6.39
C ASN A 157 8.82 6.08 -7.80
N ILE A 158 8.28 7.28 -8.07
CA ILE A 158 8.54 7.99 -9.34
C ILE A 158 10.03 8.30 -9.42
N LEU A 159 10.66 7.86 -10.50
CA LEU A 159 12.06 8.16 -10.81
C LEU A 159 12.14 9.43 -11.64
N ASN A 160 13.32 10.06 -11.66
CA ASN A 160 13.52 11.26 -12.48
C ASN A 160 13.32 10.97 -13.97
N GLU A 161 13.77 9.82 -14.45
CA GLU A 161 13.60 9.35 -15.83
C GLU A 161 12.15 8.98 -16.20
N ASP A 162 11.25 8.86 -15.21
CA ASP A 162 9.83 8.60 -15.43
C ASP A 162 9.03 9.90 -15.70
N VAL A 163 9.67 11.06 -15.62
CA VAL A 163 9.02 12.38 -15.73
C VAL A 163 9.41 13.05 -17.05
N GLU A 164 8.45 13.26 -17.91
CA GLU A 164 8.60 13.96 -19.19
C GLU A 164 7.74 15.23 -19.19
N PHE A 165 8.39 16.40 -19.26
CA PHE A 165 7.67 17.67 -19.45
C PHE A 165 7.38 17.88 -20.93
N VAL A 166 6.12 18.18 -21.23
CA VAL A 166 5.62 18.47 -22.58
C VAL A 166 4.94 19.87 -22.60
N PRO A 167 4.69 20.47 -23.76
CA PRO A 167 4.04 21.80 -23.84
C PRO A 167 2.72 21.86 -23.09
N GLU A 168 1.93 20.77 -23.10
CA GLU A 168 0.60 20.70 -22.49
C GLU A 168 0.66 20.38 -20.97
N GLY A 169 1.80 19.89 -20.45
CA GLY A 169 1.89 19.50 -19.05
C GLY A 169 3.07 18.59 -18.69
N VAL A 170 2.80 17.53 -17.93
CA VAL A 170 3.77 16.51 -17.57
C VAL A 170 3.20 15.11 -17.72
N LYS A 171 3.97 14.22 -18.33
CA LYS A 171 3.70 12.78 -18.38
C LYS A 171 4.55 12.08 -17.34
N ILE A 172 3.95 11.20 -16.56
CA ILE A 172 4.62 10.45 -15.50
C ILE A 172 4.36 8.95 -15.71
N LEU A 173 5.42 8.17 -15.90
CA LEU A 173 5.34 6.72 -16.03
C LEU A 173 5.26 6.07 -14.64
N ILE A 174 4.23 5.26 -14.44
CA ILE A 174 4.10 4.38 -13.27
C ILE A 174 4.54 2.98 -13.69
N ARG A 175 5.78 2.59 -13.39
CA ARG A 175 6.38 1.32 -13.82
C ARG A 175 5.67 0.09 -13.27
N ARG A 176 5.13 0.17 -12.04
CA ARG A 176 4.38 -0.91 -11.39
C ARG A 176 3.29 -0.35 -10.51
N SER A 177 2.10 -0.91 -10.61
CA SER A 177 1.00 -0.58 -9.73
C SER A 177 0.44 -1.84 -9.06
N LYS A 178 -0.45 -1.67 -8.07
CA LYS A 178 -1.13 -2.81 -7.41
C LYS A 178 -2.02 -3.58 -8.39
N THR A 179 -2.47 -2.96 -9.47
CA THR A 179 -3.35 -3.53 -10.50
C THR A 179 -2.60 -3.96 -11.76
N ASP A 180 -1.37 -3.47 -11.91
CA ASP A 180 -0.45 -3.83 -12.98
C ASP A 180 0.74 -4.59 -12.36
N GLN A 181 0.56 -5.90 -12.17
CA GLN A 181 1.60 -6.78 -11.63
C GLN A 181 2.52 -7.32 -12.72
N SER A 182 2.10 -7.29 -13.99
CA SER A 182 2.90 -7.63 -15.15
C SER A 182 4.00 -6.60 -15.42
N GLY A 183 3.79 -5.34 -15.00
CA GLY A 183 4.78 -4.28 -15.15
C GLY A 183 4.79 -3.65 -16.54
N GLU A 184 3.65 -3.65 -17.23
CA GLU A 184 3.48 -2.96 -18.52
C GLU A 184 3.62 -1.45 -18.38
N GLY A 185 3.34 -0.93 -17.17
CA GLY A 185 3.41 0.48 -16.85
C GLY A 185 2.18 1.27 -17.29
N ILE A 186 1.95 2.38 -16.63
CA ILE A 186 0.81 3.27 -16.94
C ILE A 186 1.32 4.71 -16.97
N ILE A 187 1.09 5.43 -18.07
CA ILE A 187 1.39 6.86 -18.18
C ILE A 187 0.23 7.67 -17.58
N ARG A 188 0.59 8.60 -16.70
CA ARG A 188 -0.32 9.64 -16.19
C ARG A 188 0.04 10.98 -16.80
N ALA A 189 -0.85 11.52 -17.62
CA ALA A 189 -0.74 12.88 -18.14
C ALA A 189 -1.44 13.86 -17.20
N ILE A 190 -0.74 14.92 -16.83
CA ILE A 190 -1.24 15.98 -15.94
C ILE A 190 -1.05 17.30 -16.68
N PRO A 191 -2.13 18.03 -17.05
CA PRO A 191 -2.03 19.29 -17.77
C PRO A 191 -1.59 20.43 -16.87
N TYR A 192 -1.17 21.55 -17.49
CA TYR A 192 -1.05 22.81 -16.78
C TYR A 192 -2.41 23.29 -16.28
N PHE A 193 -2.44 23.88 -15.10
CA PHE A 193 -3.63 24.55 -14.57
C PHE A 193 -3.49 26.06 -14.78
N GLU A 194 -4.61 26.74 -15.06
CA GLU A 194 -4.64 28.21 -15.23
C GLU A 194 -4.08 28.94 -14.01
N ASN A 195 -4.48 28.49 -12.80
CA ASN A 195 -3.96 29.06 -11.57
C ASN A 195 -2.58 28.47 -11.23
N GLN A 196 -1.53 29.27 -11.44
CA GLN A 196 -0.15 28.86 -11.23
C GLN A 196 0.15 28.44 -9.80
N GLU A 197 -0.53 29.02 -8.79
CA GLU A 197 -0.31 28.66 -7.38
C GLU A 197 -0.67 27.20 -7.11
N PHE A 198 -1.71 26.69 -7.77
CA PHE A 198 -2.22 25.33 -7.61
C PHE A 198 -1.83 24.40 -8.77
N CYS A 199 -1.00 24.87 -9.70
CA CYS A 199 -0.57 24.07 -10.84
C CYS A 199 0.42 22.98 -10.42
N PRO A 200 0.08 21.68 -10.60
CA PRO A 200 0.95 20.56 -10.22
C PRO A 200 2.23 20.53 -11.04
N VAL A 201 2.16 20.89 -12.32
CA VAL A 201 3.30 20.86 -13.25
C VAL A 201 4.33 21.93 -12.86
N ILE A 202 3.89 23.15 -12.58
CA ILE A 202 4.77 24.25 -12.12
C ILE A 202 5.39 23.89 -10.76
N ALA A 203 4.60 23.35 -9.85
CA ALA A 203 5.10 22.96 -8.53
C ALA A 203 6.17 21.85 -8.63
N LEU A 204 5.98 20.85 -9.50
CA LEU A 204 6.95 19.81 -9.74
C LEU A 204 8.23 20.37 -10.37
N LYS A 205 8.11 21.21 -11.42
CA LYS A 205 9.24 21.83 -12.10
C LYS A 205 10.08 22.67 -11.14
N ASN A 206 9.45 23.51 -10.31
CA ASN A 206 10.14 24.33 -9.29
C ASN A 206 10.85 23.45 -8.24
N TYR A 207 10.23 22.35 -7.84
CA TYR A 207 10.87 21.42 -6.91
C TYR A 207 12.09 20.73 -7.55
N LEU A 208 11.97 20.18 -8.75
CA LEU A 208 13.06 19.51 -9.44
C LEU A 208 14.24 20.46 -9.72
N ASN A 209 13.97 21.71 -10.07
CA ASN A 209 15.01 22.73 -10.25
C ASN A 209 15.72 23.13 -8.94
N SER A 210 15.10 22.86 -7.78
CA SER A 210 15.65 23.22 -6.47
C SER A 210 16.52 22.11 -5.83
N ILE A 211 16.52 20.90 -6.41
CA ILE A 211 17.28 19.77 -5.88
C ILE A 211 18.54 19.54 -6.72
N PHE A 212 19.67 19.31 -6.02
CA PHE A 212 20.85 18.79 -6.67
C PHE A 212 20.65 17.32 -7.02
N TYR A 213 20.97 16.96 -8.25
CA TYR A 213 20.84 15.61 -8.76
C TYR A 213 21.85 14.69 -8.08
N ASP A 214 21.38 13.79 -7.25
CA ASP A 214 22.19 12.73 -6.65
C ASP A 214 22.09 11.48 -7.52
N LYS A 215 23.19 11.11 -8.18
CA LYS A 215 23.26 9.92 -9.06
C LYS A 215 22.92 8.61 -8.33
N ASN A 216 23.04 8.57 -7.00
CA ASN A 216 22.81 7.37 -6.20
C ASN A 216 21.33 7.16 -5.82
N GLU A 217 20.50 8.21 -5.88
CA GLU A 217 19.07 8.11 -5.57
C GLU A 217 18.21 8.80 -6.61
N ASN A 218 17.72 7.99 -7.55
CA ASN A 218 16.99 8.46 -8.75
C ASN A 218 15.51 8.83 -8.47
N ARG A 219 14.98 8.59 -7.24
CA ARG A 219 13.60 8.94 -6.89
C ARG A 219 13.42 10.43 -6.70
N ILE A 220 12.39 11.01 -7.33
CA ILE A 220 12.13 12.46 -7.22
C ILE A 220 11.71 12.86 -5.80
N PHE A 221 10.87 12.04 -5.13
CA PHE A 221 10.48 12.28 -3.73
C PHE A 221 11.25 11.31 -2.82
N LYS A 222 12.37 11.74 -2.27
CA LYS A 222 13.24 10.95 -1.40
C LYS A 222 12.61 10.74 0.00
N ILE A 223 11.43 10.11 0.05
CA ILE A 223 10.67 9.84 1.28
C ILE A 223 10.02 8.46 1.25
N SER A 224 9.63 7.96 2.42
CA SER A 224 8.83 6.73 2.53
C SER A 224 7.35 6.97 2.21
N ASP A 225 6.64 5.92 1.82
CA ASP A 225 5.18 5.98 1.61
C ASP A 225 4.40 6.35 2.88
N LYS A 226 4.93 6.01 4.06
CA LYS A 226 4.37 6.42 5.35
C LYS A 226 4.47 7.93 5.54
N SER A 227 5.57 8.54 5.10
CA SER A 227 5.80 9.99 5.19
C SER A 227 4.75 10.80 4.43
N VAL A 228 4.24 10.30 3.30
CA VAL A 228 3.14 10.96 2.55
C VAL A 228 1.93 11.20 3.44
N ALA A 229 1.51 10.20 4.21
CA ALA A 229 0.35 10.33 5.10
C ALA A 229 0.62 11.33 6.25
N LEU A 230 1.86 11.39 6.76
CA LEU A 230 2.25 12.33 7.81
C LEU A 230 2.29 13.76 7.29
N ILE A 231 2.80 13.98 6.07
CA ILE A 231 2.83 15.28 5.41
C ILE A 231 1.40 15.81 5.21
N ILE A 232 0.50 14.98 4.66
CA ILE A 232 -0.90 15.36 4.47
C ILE A 232 -1.56 15.74 5.80
N LYS A 233 -1.40 14.92 6.84
CA LYS A 233 -1.97 15.21 8.16
C LYS A 233 -1.42 16.49 8.77
N ARG A 234 -0.12 16.75 8.63
CA ARG A 234 0.52 17.97 9.10
C ARG A 234 -0.10 19.22 8.51
N TYR A 235 -0.24 19.24 7.18
CA TYR A 235 -0.79 20.42 6.50
C TYR A 235 -2.31 20.52 6.62
N ALA A 236 -3.03 19.42 6.69
CA ALA A 236 -4.46 19.42 7.04
C ALA A 236 -4.68 20.06 8.44
N LYS A 237 -3.85 19.70 9.44
CA LYS A 237 -3.91 20.32 10.78
C LYS A 237 -3.59 21.82 10.71
N LYS A 238 -2.55 22.23 9.97
CA LYS A 238 -2.20 23.64 9.79
C LYS A 238 -3.30 24.44 9.09
N ALA A 239 -4.02 23.82 8.19
CA ALA A 239 -5.15 24.40 7.47
C ALA A 239 -6.46 24.44 8.30
N GLY A 240 -6.43 24.08 9.59
CA GLY A 240 -7.61 24.02 10.45
C GLY A 240 -8.54 22.83 10.18
N LEU A 241 -8.09 21.84 9.38
CA LEU A 241 -8.89 20.67 9.06
C LEU A 241 -8.66 19.56 10.10
N GLU A 242 -9.67 18.72 10.32
CA GLU A 242 -9.57 17.56 11.20
C GLU A 242 -8.63 16.50 10.61
N SER A 243 -7.32 16.58 10.97
CA SER A 243 -6.26 15.77 10.38
C SER A 243 -6.43 14.26 10.55
N SER A 244 -7.20 13.81 11.55
CA SER A 244 -7.55 12.40 11.79
C SER A 244 -8.35 11.78 10.65
N ARG A 245 -9.09 12.59 9.91
CA ARG A 245 -9.96 12.17 8.80
C ARG A 245 -9.19 11.94 7.50
N TYR A 246 -7.96 12.45 7.36
CA TYR A 246 -7.15 12.34 6.16
C TYR A 246 -6.04 11.29 6.30
N ALA A 247 -5.66 10.71 5.17
CA ALA A 247 -4.56 9.74 5.04
C ALA A 247 -3.97 9.80 3.63
N GLY A 248 -2.94 9.00 3.36
CA GLY A 248 -2.31 8.98 2.04
C GLY A 248 -3.23 8.57 0.88
N HIS A 249 -4.32 7.85 1.14
CA HIS A 249 -5.35 7.56 0.12
C HIS A 249 -6.30 8.74 -0.15
N SER A 250 -6.30 9.76 0.70
CA SER A 250 -7.21 10.91 0.57
C SER A 250 -6.94 11.75 -0.69
N LEU A 251 -5.69 11.80 -1.18
CA LEU A 251 -5.35 12.44 -2.46
C LEU A 251 -6.02 11.73 -3.63
N ARG A 252 -5.79 10.40 -3.75
CA ARG A 252 -6.38 9.59 -4.81
C ARG A 252 -7.91 9.55 -4.75
N SER A 253 -8.47 9.46 -3.55
CA SER A 253 -9.93 9.49 -3.38
C SER A 253 -10.49 10.85 -3.78
N GLY A 254 -9.78 11.94 -3.50
CA GLY A 254 -10.14 13.30 -3.93
C GLY A 254 -10.19 13.40 -5.44
N PHE A 255 -9.14 12.99 -6.13
CA PHE A 255 -9.09 12.95 -7.59
C PHE A 255 -10.27 12.18 -8.22
N ALA A 256 -10.64 11.04 -7.63
CA ALA A 256 -11.74 10.21 -8.14
C ALA A 256 -13.15 10.76 -7.84
N THR A 257 -13.26 11.78 -6.98
CA THR A 257 -14.54 12.36 -6.54
C THR A 257 -14.77 13.75 -7.16
N THR A 258 -13.72 14.32 -7.72
CA THR A 258 -13.74 15.62 -8.43
C THR A 258 -13.93 15.45 -9.92
#